data_e970d015e99282061357e3289a53e69f
#
_entry.id   e970d015e99282061357e3289a53e69f
#
_cell.length_a   1.000
_cell.length_b   1.000
_cell.length_c   1.000
_cell.angle_alpha   90.00
_cell.angle_beta   90.00
_cell.angle_gamma   90.00
#
_symmetry.space_group_name_H-M   'P 1'
#
loop_
_entity.id
_entity.type
_entity.pdbx_description
1 polymer ?
#
loop_
_entity_poly.entity_id
_entity_poly.type
_entity_poly.pdbx_seq_one_letter_code
_entity_poly.pdbx_strand_id
1 'polypeptide(L)'
;MGHKVHPGGLRVGIIHTWKSNWFTTSKDFSGYLSEDFKIRDHIYGKLSHAGLSDIHIRKDKQKVTVDIYTARPGIVIGKSGSEVDALRKELHDMTGKAVQVNITEIKRPELDAKLVAQSIAEQLQNRVSFRRAMKRSLSSSMRSGAQGVKIRCGGRLGGAEMSRTESYSEGRVPLHTLRADIDYGFAEAKTTFGRIGVKVWINKGEIMPEGFERDAAGTRLGEVDTRRRRGGRPGDAEQLGPARPQRRGAGGGRDGGGGRGRRPRQGQNDPA
;
A
#
# COMPACT_ATOMS: atom_id res chain seq x y z
N MET A 1 -24.34 9.92 16.84
CA MET A 1 -23.25 9.11 16.26
C MET A 1 -22.02 9.25 17.13
N GLY A 2 -21.40 8.13 17.56
CA GLY A 2 -20.23 8.16 18.43
C GLY A 2 -18.95 8.63 17.70
N HIS A 3 -17.93 8.96 18.48
CA HIS A 3 -16.61 9.27 17.99
C HIS A 3 -16.00 8.05 17.28
N LYS A 4 -15.28 8.29 16.17
CA LYS A 4 -14.64 7.23 15.40
C LYS A 4 -13.12 7.29 15.61
N VAL A 5 -12.54 6.14 15.91
CA VAL A 5 -11.09 6.00 16.05
C VAL A 5 -10.42 6.19 14.66
N HIS A 6 -9.22 6.76 14.64
CA HIS A 6 -8.44 6.88 13.43
C HIS A 6 -8.05 5.48 12.91
N PRO A 7 -8.35 5.13 11.64
CA PRO A 7 -8.14 3.77 11.15
C PRO A 7 -6.69 3.31 11.23
N GLY A 8 -5.75 4.20 10.88
CA GLY A 8 -4.31 3.90 11.00
C GLY A 8 -3.87 3.73 12.44
N GLY A 9 -4.36 4.58 13.38
CA GLY A 9 -4.05 4.46 14.79
C GLY A 9 -4.54 3.16 15.43
N LEU A 10 -5.71 2.66 15.02
CA LEU A 10 -6.23 1.37 15.48
C LEU A 10 -5.35 0.18 15.06
N ARG A 11 -4.61 0.32 13.95
CA ARG A 11 -3.82 -0.75 13.33
C ARG A 11 -2.31 -0.63 13.58
N VAL A 12 -1.89 0.37 14.35
CA VAL A 12 -0.47 0.53 14.75
C VAL A 12 -0.06 -0.65 15.63
N GLY A 13 1.09 -1.25 15.31
CA GLY A 13 1.60 -2.43 15.99
C GLY A 13 0.99 -3.76 15.51
N ILE A 14 0.01 -3.75 14.59
CA ILE A 14 -0.61 -4.95 13.99
C ILE A 14 -0.22 -5.01 12.50
N ILE A 15 -0.62 -4.02 11.71
CA ILE A 15 -0.32 -3.92 10.27
C ILE A 15 0.62 -2.74 10.00
N HIS A 16 0.34 -1.59 10.62
CA HIS A 16 1.11 -0.38 10.42
C HIS A 16 2.21 -0.23 11.47
N THR A 17 3.37 0.24 11.04
CA THR A 17 4.48 0.63 11.91
C THR A 17 4.41 2.12 12.26
N TRP A 18 5.26 2.53 13.20
CA TRP A 18 5.39 3.93 13.62
C TRP A 18 5.98 4.77 12.49
N LYS A 19 5.50 6.00 12.34
CA LYS A 19 6.05 6.97 11.37
C LYS A 19 7.32 7.66 11.86
N SER A 20 7.57 7.62 13.16
CA SER A 20 8.78 8.11 13.78
C SER A 20 9.40 6.99 14.61
N ASN A 21 10.64 6.62 14.27
CA ASN A 21 11.37 5.53 14.91
C ASN A 21 12.60 6.11 15.62
N TRP A 22 12.48 6.35 16.92
CA TRP A 22 13.56 6.79 17.78
C TRP A 22 13.24 6.46 19.24
N PHE A 23 14.27 6.39 20.06
CA PHE A 23 14.16 6.18 21.49
C PHE A 23 15.04 7.20 22.22
N THR A 24 14.54 7.75 23.32
CA THR A 24 15.28 8.70 24.15
C THR A 24 14.82 8.63 25.60
N THR A 25 15.56 9.32 26.48
CA THR A 25 15.22 9.42 27.91
C THR A 25 13.98 10.31 28.10
N SER A 26 13.30 10.17 29.24
CA SER A 26 12.12 10.99 29.57
C SER A 26 12.42 12.50 29.58
N LYS A 27 13.66 12.91 29.89
CA LYS A 27 14.06 14.32 29.92
C LYS A 27 14.12 14.93 28.53
N ASP A 28 14.63 14.19 27.55
CA ASP A 28 14.85 14.69 26.19
C ASP A 28 13.67 14.42 25.25
N PHE A 29 12.68 13.66 25.72
CA PHE A 29 11.53 13.24 24.91
C PHE A 29 10.77 14.41 24.29
N SER A 30 10.51 15.47 25.07
CA SER A 30 9.79 16.66 24.58
C SER A 30 10.55 17.40 23.49
N GLY A 31 11.88 17.47 23.60
CA GLY A 31 12.75 18.06 22.59
C GLY A 31 12.70 17.29 21.27
N TYR A 32 12.86 15.97 21.32
CA TYR A 32 12.79 15.11 20.14
C TYR A 32 11.44 15.14 19.44
N LEU A 33 10.36 15.20 20.21
CA LEU A 33 9.00 15.31 19.66
C LEU A 33 8.79 16.68 18.98
N SER A 34 9.23 17.76 19.59
CA SER A 34 9.16 19.11 19.01
C SER A 34 9.95 19.22 17.70
N GLU A 35 11.14 18.60 17.64
CA GLU A 35 11.92 18.50 16.43
C GLU A 35 11.16 17.78 15.31
N ASP A 36 10.48 16.66 15.61
CA ASP A 36 9.70 15.90 14.61
C ASP A 36 8.58 16.76 14.00
N PHE A 37 7.85 17.51 14.83
CA PHE A 37 6.82 18.40 14.33
C PHE A 37 7.40 19.48 13.43
N LYS A 38 8.49 20.14 13.84
CA LYS A 38 9.16 21.16 13.03
C LYS A 38 9.63 20.62 11.68
N ILE A 39 10.24 19.43 11.66
CA ILE A 39 10.68 18.77 10.44
C ILE A 39 9.49 18.50 9.50
N ARG A 40 8.40 17.94 10.04
CA ARG A 40 7.21 17.63 9.24
C ARG A 40 6.55 18.89 8.69
N ASP A 41 6.34 19.89 9.52
CA ASP A 41 5.69 21.14 9.12
C ASP A 41 6.51 21.87 8.06
N HIS A 42 7.84 21.90 8.21
CA HIS A 42 8.74 22.50 7.22
C HIS A 42 8.65 21.79 5.86
N ILE A 43 8.73 20.45 5.86
CA ILE A 43 8.65 19.65 4.62
C ILE A 43 7.29 19.80 3.96
N TYR A 44 6.17 19.72 4.73
CA TYR A 44 4.83 19.91 4.17
C TYR A 44 4.61 21.33 3.64
N GLY A 45 5.18 22.35 4.30
CA GLY A 45 5.09 23.73 3.85
C GLY A 45 5.84 23.96 2.53
N LYS A 46 7.08 23.48 2.44
CA LYS A 46 7.95 23.68 1.26
C LYS A 46 7.51 22.86 0.05
N LEU A 47 7.12 21.59 0.25
CA LEU A 47 6.84 20.64 -0.80
C LEU A 47 5.34 20.33 -0.98
N SER A 48 4.46 21.28 -0.66
CA SER A 48 3.00 21.08 -0.74
C SER A 48 2.51 20.64 -2.13
N HIS A 49 3.20 21.07 -3.19
CA HIS A 49 2.86 20.79 -4.60
C HIS A 49 3.49 19.49 -5.14
N ALA A 50 4.36 18.85 -4.37
CA ALA A 50 5.04 17.63 -4.78
C ALA A 50 4.18 16.36 -4.62
N GLY A 51 2.99 16.47 -4.03
CA GLY A 51 2.15 15.30 -3.76
C GLY A 51 2.78 14.40 -2.71
N LEU A 52 3.00 14.95 -1.51
CA LEU A 52 3.55 14.22 -0.37
C LEU A 52 2.47 13.35 0.27
N SER A 53 2.78 12.07 0.47
CA SER A 53 1.96 11.14 1.24
C SER A 53 2.42 11.12 2.70
N ASP A 54 3.50 10.45 2.98
CA ASP A 54 4.01 10.24 4.32
C ASP A 54 5.48 10.65 4.46
N ILE A 55 5.88 10.96 5.71
CA ILE A 55 7.24 11.29 6.08
C ILE A 55 7.60 10.38 7.25
N HIS A 56 8.59 9.51 7.06
CA HIS A 56 9.12 8.68 8.12
C HIS A 56 10.43 9.27 8.63
N ILE A 57 10.57 9.36 9.94
CA ILE A 57 11.73 9.97 10.59
C ILE A 57 12.39 8.91 11.47
N ARG A 58 13.67 8.66 11.23
CA ARG A 58 14.51 7.84 12.10
C ARG A 58 15.59 8.72 12.71
N LYS A 59 15.71 8.71 14.02
CA LYS A 59 16.69 9.52 14.73
C LYS A 59 17.64 8.64 15.51
N ASP A 60 18.92 8.88 15.29
CA ASP A 60 20.01 8.40 16.12
C ASP A 60 20.58 9.58 16.90
N LYS A 61 21.56 9.34 17.77
CA LYS A 61 22.18 10.41 18.58
C LYS A 61 22.80 11.53 17.74
N GLN A 62 23.41 11.20 16.59
CA GLN A 62 24.16 12.14 15.75
C GLN A 62 23.55 12.35 14.36
N LYS A 63 22.64 11.45 13.94
CA LYS A 63 22.09 11.44 12.59
C LYS A 63 20.57 11.36 12.61
N VAL A 64 19.97 12.15 11.72
CA VAL A 64 18.52 12.10 11.44
C VAL A 64 18.33 11.61 10.01
N THR A 65 17.57 10.55 9.80
CA THR A 65 17.21 10.05 8.48
C THR A 65 15.73 10.33 8.25
N VAL A 66 15.43 11.04 7.17
CA VAL A 66 14.07 11.42 6.78
C VAL A 66 13.75 10.72 5.46
N ASP A 67 12.80 9.80 5.50
CA ASP A 67 12.30 9.10 4.32
C ASP A 67 11.01 9.78 3.86
N ILE A 68 11.01 10.38 2.66
CA ILE A 68 9.89 11.13 2.08
C ILE A 68 9.22 10.27 1.01
N TYR A 69 7.93 9.98 1.20
CA TYR A 69 7.10 9.27 0.23
C TYR A 69 6.32 10.27 -0.62
N THR A 70 6.55 10.26 -1.92
CA THR A 70 5.96 11.23 -2.86
C THR A 70 5.50 10.57 -4.15
N ALA A 71 4.46 11.15 -4.77
CA ALA A 71 4.02 10.77 -6.10
C ALA A 71 4.87 11.38 -7.22
N ARG A 72 5.60 12.48 -6.93
CA ARG A 72 6.36 13.24 -7.93
C ARG A 72 7.78 13.49 -7.44
N PRO A 73 8.65 12.48 -7.43
CA PRO A 73 10.00 12.59 -6.88
C PRO A 73 10.85 13.65 -7.60
N GLY A 74 10.64 13.87 -8.90
CA GLY A 74 11.37 14.86 -9.66
C GLY A 74 11.24 16.30 -9.14
N ILE A 75 10.09 16.66 -8.56
CA ILE A 75 9.86 17.98 -7.97
C ILE A 75 10.64 18.12 -6.66
N VAL A 76 10.72 17.05 -5.88
CA VAL A 76 11.45 17.05 -4.60
C VAL A 76 12.95 17.06 -4.82
N ILE A 77 13.43 16.34 -5.84
CA ILE A 77 14.86 16.26 -6.18
C ILE A 77 15.33 17.60 -6.77
N GLY A 78 14.50 18.21 -7.62
CA GLY A 78 14.85 19.44 -8.32
C GLY A 78 15.89 19.23 -9.43
N LYS A 79 16.35 20.32 -10.01
CA LYS A 79 17.39 20.28 -11.05
C LYS A 79 18.72 19.86 -10.42
N SER A 80 19.28 18.74 -10.88
CA SER A 80 20.57 18.20 -10.42
C SER A 80 20.66 18.00 -8.90
N GLY A 81 19.53 17.81 -8.20
CA GLY A 81 19.53 17.60 -6.74
C GLY A 81 19.55 18.87 -5.88
N SER A 82 19.47 20.06 -6.49
CA SER A 82 19.56 21.33 -5.77
C SER A 82 18.53 21.51 -4.66
N GLU A 83 17.28 21.04 -4.88
CA GLU A 83 16.20 21.17 -3.89
C GLU A 83 16.41 20.23 -2.68
N VAL A 84 16.91 19.03 -2.91
CA VAL A 84 17.24 18.10 -1.82
C VAL A 84 18.40 18.59 -1.00
N ASP A 85 19.44 19.15 -1.63
CA ASP A 85 20.60 19.67 -0.92
C ASP A 85 20.24 20.95 -0.12
N ALA A 86 19.39 21.81 -0.66
CA ALA A 86 18.83 22.95 0.07
C ALA A 86 18.00 22.48 1.29
N LEU A 87 17.10 21.49 1.07
CA LEU A 87 16.31 20.92 2.14
C LEU A 87 17.18 20.29 3.23
N ARG A 88 18.24 19.56 2.84
CA ARG A 88 19.19 18.96 3.79
C ARG A 88 19.89 20.01 4.65
N LYS A 89 20.31 21.13 4.07
CA LYS A 89 20.92 22.24 4.81
C LYS A 89 19.94 22.87 5.79
N GLU A 90 18.72 23.19 5.35
CA GLU A 90 17.68 23.78 6.20
C GLU A 90 17.33 22.88 7.38
N LEU A 91 17.20 21.55 7.14
CA LEU A 91 16.95 20.58 8.19
C LEU A 91 18.15 20.43 9.15
N HIS A 92 19.38 20.53 8.62
CA HIS A 92 20.58 20.54 9.45
C HIS A 92 20.62 21.77 10.38
N ASP A 93 20.32 22.93 9.86
CA ASP A 93 20.29 24.19 10.62
C ASP A 93 19.23 24.18 11.73
N MET A 94 18.09 23.52 11.48
CA MET A 94 17.03 23.36 12.48
C MET A 94 17.34 22.33 13.56
N THR A 95 18.05 21.25 13.23
CA THR A 95 18.26 20.12 14.15
C THR A 95 19.65 20.10 14.78
N GLY A 96 20.64 20.79 14.18
CA GLY A 96 22.04 20.73 14.58
C GLY A 96 22.70 19.37 14.40
N LYS A 97 22.06 18.44 13.70
CA LYS A 97 22.50 17.06 13.47
C LYS A 97 22.75 16.77 11.99
N ALA A 98 23.52 15.75 11.70
CA ALA A 98 23.68 15.31 10.32
C ALA A 98 22.35 14.76 9.78
N VAL A 99 21.83 15.35 8.70
CA VAL A 99 20.54 14.93 8.11
C VAL A 99 20.78 14.20 6.80
N GLN A 100 20.15 13.03 6.67
CA GLN A 100 20.05 12.30 5.42
C GLN A 100 18.60 12.29 4.95
N VAL A 101 18.35 12.73 3.71
CA VAL A 101 17.04 12.72 3.09
C VAL A 101 17.01 11.63 2.02
N ASN A 102 16.07 10.71 2.14
CA ASN A 102 15.80 9.68 1.14
C ASN A 102 14.43 9.96 0.53
N ILE A 103 14.31 9.77 -0.78
CA ILE A 103 13.06 10.01 -1.51
C ILE A 103 12.60 8.68 -2.10
N THR A 104 11.38 8.29 -1.78
CA THR A 104 10.75 7.07 -2.27
C THR A 104 9.55 7.41 -3.12
N GLU A 105 9.50 6.89 -4.34
CA GLU A 105 8.37 7.08 -5.25
C GLU A 105 7.20 6.16 -4.92
N ILE A 106 6.00 6.71 -4.94
CA ILE A 106 4.75 5.96 -4.83
C ILE A 106 4.29 5.60 -6.25
N LYS A 107 4.44 4.33 -6.62
CA LYS A 107 4.11 3.83 -7.96
C LYS A 107 2.62 3.96 -8.33
N ARG A 108 1.72 3.87 -7.36
CA ARG A 108 0.26 3.93 -7.55
C ARG A 108 -0.36 4.98 -6.63
N PRO A 109 -0.33 6.27 -6.99
CA PRO A 109 -0.86 7.36 -6.15
C PRO A 109 -2.37 7.26 -5.92
N GLU A 110 -3.11 6.55 -6.78
CA GLU A 110 -4.55 6.34 -6.64
C GLU A 110 -4.92 5.38 -5.49
N LEU A 111 -3.96 4.60 -5.00
CA LEU A 111 -4.13 3.72 -3.83
C LEU A 111 -3.69 4.37 -2.52
N ASP A 112 -3.18 5.59 -2.57
CA ASP A 112 -2.79 6.36 -1.40
C ASP A 112 -3.90 7.32 -1.00
N ALA A 113 -4.46 7.13 0.19
CA ALA A 113 -5.62 7.90 0.63
C ALA A 113 -5.31 9.39 0.83
N LYS A 114 -4.07 9.73 1.23
CA LYS A 114 -3.65 11.13 1.42
C LYS A 114 -3.56 11.85 0.09
N LEU A 115 -2.96 11.23 -0.92
CA LEU A 115 -2.82 11.80 -2.26
C LEU A 115 -4.17 11.96 -2.97
N VAL A 116 -5.05 10.97 -2.83
CA VAL A 116 -6.41 11.06 -3.35
C VAL A 116 -7.19 12.19 -2.67
N ALA A 117 -7.07 12.34 -1.35
CA ALA A 117 -7.71 13.45 -0.63
C ALA A 117 -7.19 14.81 -1.11
N GLN A 118 -5.88 14.97 -1.30
CA GLN A 118 -5.28 16.19 -1.83
C GLN A 118 -5.76 16.49 -3.25
N SER A 119 -5.78 15.50 -4.13
CA SER A 119 -6.28 15.66 -5.51
C SER A 119 -7.74 16.11 -5.56
N ILE A 120 -8.60 15.57 -4.69
CA ILE A 120 -9.98 16.03 -4.58
C ILE A 120 -10.04 17.47 -4.07
N ALA A 121 -9.24 17.80 -3.04
CA ALA A 121 -9.18 19.14 -2.48
C ALA A 121 -8.75 20.19 -3.52
N GLU A 122 -7.72 19.89 -4.34
CA GLU A 122 -7.28 20.73 -5.45
C GLU A 122 -8.38 20.93 -6.52
N GLN A 123 -9.09 19.86 -6.89
CA GLN A 123 -10.21 19.95 -7.82
C GLN A 123 -11.34 20.83 -7.28
N LEU A 124 -11.63 20.77 -5.98
CA LEU A 124 -12.63 21.62 -5.33
C LEU A 124 -12.21 23.10 -5.31
N GLN A 125 -10.93 23.38 -5.08
CA GLN A 125 -10.36 24.73 -5.17
C GLN A 125 -10.50 25.29 -6.59
N ASN A 126 -10.29 24.45 -7.60
CA ASN A 126 -10.47 24.78 -9.02
C ASN A 126 -11.94 24.79 -9.47
N ARG A 127 -12.89 24.88 -8.53
CA ARG A 127 -14.34 24.99 -8.78
C ARG A 127 -14.94 23.82 -9.56
N VAL A 128 -14.32 22.65 -9.56
CA VAL A 128 -14.91 21.43 -10.12
C VAL A 128 -16.08 20.99 -9.24
N SER A 129 -17.17 20.51 -9.85
CA SER A 129 -18.30 19.96 -9.11
C SER A 129 -17.85 18.84 -8.18
N PHE A 130 -18.17 18.95 -6.90
CA PHE A 130 -17.76 17.99 -5.86
C PHE A 130 -18.24 16.55 -6.18
N ARG A 131 -19.44 16.38 -6.77
CA ARG A 131 -19.96 15.07 -7.18
C ARG A 131 -19.09 14.44 -8.25
N ARG A 132 -18.65 15.24 -9.24
CA ARG A 132 -17.79 14.77 -10.33
C ARG A 132 -16.39 14.41 -9.80
N ALA A 133 -15.82 15.26 -8.95
CA ALA A 133 -14.52 15.03 -8.33
C ALA A 133 -14.50 13.73 -7.50
N MET A 134 -15.50 13.54 -6.61
CA MET A 134 -15.60 12.35 -5.79
C MET A 134 -15.78 11.07 -6.61
N LYS A 135 -16.71 11.07 -7.57
CA LYS A 135 -16.98 9.88 -8.42
C LYS A 135 -15.78 9.51 -9.28
N ARG A 136 -15.09 10.51 -9.87
CA ARG A 136 -13.89 10.28 -10.67
C ARG A 136 -12.77 9.66 -9.85
N SER A 137 -12.48 10.21 -8.67
CA SER A 137 -11.43 9.69 -7.78
C SER A 137 -11.76 8.28 -7.29
N LEU A 138 -13.03 8.03 -6.92
CA LEU A 138 -13.51 6.71 -6.51
C LEU A 138 -13.32 5.66 -7.61
N SER A 139 -13.76 5.96 -8.83
CA SER A 139 -13.61 5.08 -9.98
C SER A 139 -12.14 4.84 -10.36
N SER A 140 -11.27 5.87 -10.21
CA SER A 140 -9.82 5.74 -10.45
C SER A 140 -9.16 4.79 -9.43
N SER A 141 -9.45 4.96 -8.14
CA SER A 141 -8.90 4.10 -7.09
C SER A 141 -9.37 2.64 -7.22
N MET A 142 -10.66 2.41 -7.56
CA MET A 142 -11.18 1.05 -7.81
C MET A 142 -10.50 0.40 -9.02
N ARG A 143 -10.27 1.14 -10.10
CA ARG A 143 -9.55 0.66 -11.29
C ARG A 143 -8.09 0.32 -10.99
N SER A 144 -7.46 1.04 -10.07
CA SER A 144 -6.06 0.80 -9.64
C SER A 144 -5.91 -0.42 -8.74
N GLY A 145 -7.03 -1.07 -8.35
CA GLY A 145 -7.03 -2.34 -7.61
C GLY A 145 -7.41 -2.22 -6.13
N ALA A 146 -8.05 -1.12 -5.71
CA ALA A 146 -8.62 -1.04 -4.36
C ALA A 146 -9.78 -2.04 -4.21
N GLN A 147 -9.89 -2.73 -3.07
CA GLN A 147 -11.03 -3.59 -2.76
C GLN A 147 -12.26 -2.80 -2.32
N GLY A 148 -12.04 -1.59 -1.87
CA GLY A 148 -13.11 -0.69 -1.52
C GLY A 148 -12.61 0.70 -1.18
N VAL A 149 -13.41 1.70 -1.51
CA VAL A 149 -13.10 3.11 -1.30
C VAL A 149 -14.31 3.82 -0.72
N LYS A 150 -14.07 4.69 0.24
CA LYS A 150 -15.08 5.57 0.82
C LYS A 150 -14.55 6.99 0.87
N ILE A 151 -15.27 7.92 0.27
CA ILE A 151 -14.92 9.33 0.22
C ILE A 151 -16.03 10.13 0.90
N ARG A 152 -15.67 11.06 1.77
CA ARG A 152 -16.61 11.94 2.46
C ARG A 152 -16.15 13.38 2.37
N CYS A 153 -16.99 14.24 1.83
CA CYS A 153 -16.76 15.69 1.80
C CYS A 153 -17.76 16.37 2.72
N GLY A 154 -17.28 17.32 3.51
CA GLY A 154 -18.11 18.09 4.45
C GLY A 154 -17.75 19.56 4.43
N GLY A 155 -18.77 20.42 4.47
CA GLY A 155 -18.65 21.87 4.43
C GLY A 155 -19.70 22.52 3.55
N ARG A 156 -19.45 23.75 3.08
CA ARG A 156 -20.33 24.49 2.16
C ARG A 156 -20.14 23.99 0.72
N LEU A 157 -20.69 22.81 0.43
CA LEU A 157 -20.53 22.15 -0.87
C LEU A 157 -21.24 22.93 -1.99
N GLY A 158 -20.46 23.29 -3.03
CA GLY A 158 -20.98 24.07 -4.14
C GLY A 158 -21.29 25.53 -3.82
N GLY A 159 -20.76 26.07 -2.71
CA GLY A 159 -21.03 27.44 -2.26
C GLY A 159 -22.36 27.61 -1.53
N ALA A 160 -23.04 26.53 -1.17
CA ALA A 160 -24.29 26.59 -0.42
C ALA A 160 -24.10 27.30 0.93
N GLU A 161 -25.08 28.04 1.37
CA GLU A 161 -25.03 28.80 2.63
C GLU A 161 -24.94 27.86 3.84
N MET A 162 -25.73 26.79 3.83
CA MET A 162 -25.67 25.79 4.89
C MET A 162 -24.66 24.69 4.55
N SER A 163 -23.88 24.30 5.54
CA SER A 163 -22.96 23.18 5.41
C SER A 163 -23.70 21.85 5.37
N ARG A 164 -23.24 20.95 4.54
CA ARG A 164 -23.71 19.56 4.49
C ARG A 164 -22.56 18.60 4.30
N THR A 165 -22.81 17.34 4.56
CA THR A 165 -21.86 16.26 4.35
C THR A 165 -22.42 15.28 3.33
N GLU A 166 -21.65 15.00 2.28
CA GLU A 166 -21.95 13.96 1.30
C GLU A 166 -20.86 12.90 1.31
N SER A 167 -21.25 11.64 1.13
CA SER A 167 -20.32 10.51 1.08
C SER A 167 -20.68 9.56 -0.05
N TYR A 168 -19.66 9.09 -0.75
CA TYR A 168 -19.76 8.03 -1.75
C TYR A 168 -18.85 6.88 -1.34
N SER A 169 -19.32 5.67 -1.54
CA SER A 169 -18.54 4.46 -1.26
C SER A 169 -18.80 3.41 -2.33
N GLU A 170 -17.77 2.67 -2.66
CA GLU A 170 -17.80 1.53 -3.57
C GLU A 170 -16.90 0.43 -3.01
N GLY A 171 -17.35 -0.82 -3.16
CA GLY A 171 -16.65 -1.95 -2.58
C GLY A 171 -16.79 -2.03 -1.05
N ARG A 172 -15.88 -2.76 -0.43
CA ARG A 172 -15.95 -3.10 1.00
C ARG A 172 -14.87 -2.35 1.80
N VAL A 173 -15.28 -1.59 2.82
CA VAL A 173 -14.36 -0.86 3.72
C VAL A 173 -14.63 -1.27 5.18
N PRO A 174 -14.08 -2.40 5.65
CA PRO A 174 -14.36 -2.95 6.98
C PRO A 174 -13.48 -2.26 8.04
N LEU A 175 -13.97 -1.16 8.64
CA LEU A 175 -13.20 -0.36 9.60
C LEU A 175 -12.89 -1.10 10.91
N HIS A 176 -13.71 -2.08 11.29
CA HIS A 176 -13.53 -2.86 12.53
C HIS A 176 -12.62 -4.08 12.37
N THR A 177 -12.35 -4.52 11.14
CA THR A 177 -11.46 -5.66 10.88
C THR A 177 -10.02 -5.20 10.98
N LEU A 178 -9.28 -5.70 11.98
CA LEU A 178 -7.89 -5.29 12.24
C LEU A 178 -6.92 -5.72 11.15
N ARG A 179 -7.15 -6.90 10.55
CA ARG A 179 -6.31 -7.43 9.46
C ARG A 179 -6.51 -6.73 8.11
N ALA A 180 -7.56 -5.91 7.97
CA ALA A 180 -7.77 -5.14 6.75
C ALA A 180 -6.82 -3.93 6.69
N ASP A 181 -6.05 -3.83 5.60
CA ASP A 181 -5.18 -2.69 5.34
C ASP A 181 -6.01 -1.52 4.83
N ILE A 182 -6.35 -0.62 5.74
CA ILE A 182 -7.15 0.57 5.45
C ILE A 182 -6.27 1.80 5.60
N ASP A 183 -6.00 2.41 4.47
CA ASP A 183 -5.33 3.69 4.41
C ASP A 183 -6.34 4.84 4.59
N TYR A 184 -5.92 5.90 5.29
CA TYR A 184 -6.75 7.05 5.61
C TYR A 184 -6.06 8.36 5.28
N GLY A 185 -6.75 9.19 4.50
CA GLY A 185 -6.29 10.52 4.15
C GLY A 185 -7.30 11.60 4.54
N PHE A 186 -6.77 12.72 5.01
CA PHE A 186 -7.53 13.94 5.26
C PHE A 186 -6.86 15.11 4.55
N ALA A 187 -7.66 15.91 3.85
CA ALA A 187 -7.23 17.15 3.23
C ALA A 187 -8.32 18.21 3.32
N GLU A 188 -7.92 19.48 3.31
CA GLU A 188 -8.82 20.62 3.33
C GLU A 188 -8.70 21.40 2.03
N ALA A 189 -9.83 21.64 1.38
CA ALA A 189 -9.93 22.54 0.24
C ALA A 189 -10.28 23.95 0.72
N LYS A 190 -9.38 24.91 0.51
CA LYS A 190 -9.64 26.33 0.79
C LYS A 190 -10.41 26.92 -0.39
N THR A 191 -11.69 27.17 -0.23
CA THR A 191 -12.52 27.82 -1.26
C THR A 191 -12.84 29.25 -0.85
N THR A 192 -13.38 30.04 -1.80
CA THR A 192 -13.83 31.42 -1.54
C THR A 192 -14.94 31.50 -0.47
N PHE A 193 -15.72 30.41 -0.32
CA PHE A 193 -16.82 30.31 0.64
C PHE A 193 -16.45 29.64 1.96
N GLY A 194 -15.18 29.30 2.17
CA GLY A 194 -14.71 28.63 3.38
C GLY A 194 -13.93 27.35 3.09
N ARG A 195 -13.73 26.54 4.12
CA ARG A 195 -12.99 25.27 4.01
C ARG A 195 -13.94 24.09 3.84
N ILE A 196 -13.60 23.19 2.92
CA ILE A 196 -14.29 21.91 2.73
C ILE A 196 -13.32 20.80 3.17
N GLY A 197 -13.71 20.02 4.17
CA GLY A 197 -12.93 18.86 4.62
C GLY A 197 -13.21 17.64 3.76
N VAL A 198 -12.15 17.01 3.26
CA VAL A 198 -12.19 15.78 2.48
C VAL A 198 -11.58 14.66 3.28
N LYS A 199 -12.30 13.57 3.49
CA LYS A 199 -11.84 12.35 4.17
C LYS A 199 -11.95 11.18 3.21
N VAL A 200 -10.87 10.42 3.07
CA VAL A 200 -10.78 9.27 2.17
C VAL A 200 -10.33 8.05 2.96
N TRP A 201 -10.98 6.92 2.73
CA TRP A 201 -10.61 5.60 3.23
C TRP A 201 -10.44 4.69 2.03
N ILE A 202 -9.32 4.02 1.92
CA ILE A 202 -9.02 3.06 0.85
C ILE A 202 -8.67 1.73 1.50
N ASN A 203 -9.39 0.69 1.15
CA ASN A 203 -9.08 -0.68 1.53
C ASN A 203 -8.18 -1.31 0.45
N LYS A 204 -6.93 -1.59 0.80
CA LYS A 204 -5.94 -2.22 -0.09
C LYS A 204 -6.06 -3.74 -0.10
N GLY A 205 -6.74 -4.31 0.90
CA GLY A 205 -6.90 -5.74 1.05
C GLY A 205 -6.75 -6.19 2.50
N GLU A 206 -6.67 -7.49 2.71
CA GLU A 206 -6.40 -8.06 4.02
C GLU A 206 -4.97 -8.60 4.06
N ILE A 207 -4.24 -8.26 5.14
CA ILE A 207 -2.90 -8.77 5.40
C ILE A 207 -3.03 -9.85 6.46
N MET A 208 -2.70 -11.09 6.09
CA MET A 208 -2.65 -12.20 7.02
C MET A 208 -1.24 -12.32 7.60
N PRO A 209 -1.07 -12.65 8.91
CA PRO A 209 0.23 -13.00 9.46
C PRO A 209 0.86 -14.17 8.72
N GLU A 210 2.20 -14.16 8.62
CA GLU A 210 3.00 -15.20 7.94
C GLU A 210 2.73 -16.57 8.53
N GLY A 211 1.95 -17.34 8.32
CA GLY A 211 1.56 -18.64 8.88
C GLY A 211 0.16 -19.04 8.47
N PHE A 212 -0.71 -18.04 8.31
CA PHE A 212 -2.09 -18.26 7.86
C PHE A 212 -2.22 -18.34 6.33
N GLU A 213 -1.26 -17.82 5.57
CA GLU A 213 -1.26 -17.92 4.11
C GLU A 213 -1.03 -19.35 3.62
N ARG A 214 -0.31 -20.17 4.39
CA ARG A 214 -0.07 -21.59 4.06
C ARG A 214 -1.32 -22.44 4.22
N ASP A 215 -2.21 -22.06 5.13
CA ASP A 215 -3.44 -22.81 5.40
C ASP A 215 -4.58 -22.42 4.44
N ALA A 216 -4.58 -21.22 3.88
CA ALA A 216 -5.57 -20.76 2.92
C ALA A 216 -5.42 -21.42 1.53
N ALA A 217 -4.20 -21.87 1.19
CA ALA A 217 -3.92 -22.55 -0.09
C ALA A 217 -4.10 -24.07 -0.03
N GLY A 218 -4.30 -24.69 1.14
CA GLY A 218 -4.24 -26.14 1.24
C GLY A 218 -5.16 -26.86 2.21
N THR A 219 -5.84 -26.19 3.15
CA THR A 219 -6.67 -26.97 4.08
C THR A 219 -7.92 -26.17 4.49
N ARG A 220 -9.08 -26.65 4.09
CA ARG A 220 -10.34 -26.24 4.71
C ARG A 220 -10.24 -26.59 6.18
N LEU A 221 -10.18 -25.58 7.07
CA LEU A 221 -10.31 -25.75 8.51
C LEU A 221 -11.61 -26.53 8.80
N GLY A 222 -11.52 -27.81 9.04
CA GLY A 222 -12.66 -28.65 9.35
C GLY A 222 -12.59 -30.09 8.82
N GLU A 223 -11.72 -30.40 7.87
CA GLU A 223 -11.47 -31.80 7.49
C GLU A 223 -10.39 -32.40 8.39
N VAL A 224 -10.77 -32.68 9.63
CA VAL A 224 -10.06 -33.68 10.43
C VAL A 224 -10.09 -34.96 9.63
N ASP A 225 -8.92 -35.41 9.18
CA ASP A 225 -8.72 -36.66 8.44
C ASP A 225 -9.21 -37.87 9.30
N THR A 226 -10.51 -38.12 9.25
CA THR A 226 -11.15 -39.28 9.88
C THR A 226 -10.80 -40.57 9.15
N ARG A 227 -10.01 -40.52 8.08
CA ARG A 227 -9.56 -41.72 7.33
C ARG A 227 -8.41 -42.46 7.99
N ARG A 228 -7.71 -41.88 8.97
CA ARG A 228 -6.62 -42.58 9.68
C ARG A 228 -7.05 -43.42 10.89
N ARG A 229 -8.33 -43.49 11.22
CA ARG A 229 -8.84 -44.30 12.38
C ARG A 229 -9.71 -45.50 12.00
N ARG A 230 -9.73 -45.93 10.75
CA ARG A 230 -10.36 -47.19 10.35
C ARG A 230 -9.37 -48.09 9.63
N GLY A 231 -8.65 -48.92 10.36
CA GLY A 231 -7.78 -49.94 9.77
C GLY A 231 -6.64 -50.36 10.66
N GLY A 232 -6.95 -50.80 11.85
CA GLY A 232 -5.97 -51.45 12.73
C GLY A 232 -6.68 -52.35 13.70
N ARG A 233 -7.19 -53.50 13.21
CA ARG A 233 -7.40 -54.67 14.09
C ARG A 233 -6.07 -55.39 14.22
N PRO A 234 -5.62 -55.74 15.44
CA PRO A 234 -4.49 -56.64 15.66
C PRO A 234 -4.97 -58.10 15.59
N GLY A 235 -4.35 -58.88 14.77
CA GLY A 235 -4.53 -60.31 14.73
C GLY A 235 -4.26 -60.87 13.35
N ASP A 236 -3.12 -61.38 13.15
CA ASP A 236 -2.71 -62.67 12.62
C ASP A 236 -1.29 -62.57 12.05
N ALA A 237 -0.38 -63.01 12.89
CA ALA A 237 0.91 -63.48 12.47
C ALA A 237 0.67 -64.85 11.79
N GLU A 238 1.27 -65.05 10.64
CA GLU A 238 2.01 -66.30 10.32
C GLU A 238 2.25 -66.46 8.83
N GLN A 239 3.45 -66.90 8.59
CA GLN A 239 3.97 -67.68 7.47
C GLN A 239 4.73 -66.97 6.35
N LEU A 240 5.98 -67.15 6.58
CA LEU A 240 7.16 -67.27 5.73
C LEU A 240 6.93 -67.93 4.34
N GLY A 241 7.62 -67.36 3.34
CA GLY A 241 7.94 -68.05 2.10
C GLY A 241 8.95 -67.22 1.26
N PRO A 242 10.05 -67.81 0.79
CA PRO A 242 11.22 -67.04 0.34
C PRO A 242 11.18 -66.70 -1.16
N ALA A 243 12.04 -65.76 -1.46
CA ALA A 243 12.41 -65.16 -2.72
C ALA A 243 12.51 -66.10 -3.95
N ARG A 244 12.14 -65.57 -5.11
CA ARG A 244 12.67 -65.98 -6.41
C ARG A 244 12.98 -64.79 -7.29
N PRO A 245 14.14 -64.80 -7.95
CA PRO A 245 14.56 -63.73 -8.88
C PRO A 245 14.10 -64.05 -10.29
N GLN A 246 13.63 -63.13 -11.05
CA GLN A 246 13.49 -63.22 -12.51
C GLN A 246 14.13 -62.02 -13.14
N ARG A 247 15.25 -62.30 -13.76
CA ARG A 247 15.61 -62.54 -15.15
C ARG A 247 15.32 -61.36 -16.07
N ARG A 248 16.44 -60.81 -16.54
CA ARG A 248 16.60 -59.95 -17.68
C ARG A 248 16.02 -60.59 -18.93
N GLY A 249 15.32 -59.84 -19.73
CA GLY A 249 14.94 -60.17 -21.10
C GLY A 249 15.17 -58.95 -21.97
N ALA A 250 16.16 -59.11 -22.85
CA ALA A 250 16.58 -58.20 -23.92
C ALA A 250 15.73 -58.46 -25.17
N GLY A 251 15.73 -57.49 -26.06
CA GLY A 251 15.24 -57.63 -27.44
C GLY A 251 14.16 -56.60 -27.71
N GLY A 252 14.31 -55.68 -28.59
CA GLY A 252 14.79 -55.71 -29.95
C GLY A 252 13.76 -55.02 -30.80
N GLY A 253 14.12 -53.93 -31.41
CA GLY A 253 14.14 -53.78 -32.83
C GLY A 253 12.96 -53.02 -33.50
N ARG A 254 13.36 -52.05 -34.31
CA ARG A 254 12.84 -51.66 -35.63
C ARG A 254 11.72 -50.62 -35.68
N ASP A 255 12.09 -49.52 -36.21
CA ASP A 255 12.04 -48.99 -37.59
C ASP A 255 10.73 -48.29 -37.95
N GLY A 256 10.93 -47.11 -38.51
CA GLY A 256 10.14 -46.71 -39.65
C GLY A 256 9.59 -45.28 -39.63
N GLY A 257 10.30 -44.39 -40.34
CA GLY A 257 9.79 -43.54 -41.41
C GLY A 257 9.04 -42.29 -40.99
N GLY A 258 9.49 -41.13 -41.22
CA GLY A 258 9.69 -40.53 -42.50
C GLY A 258 8.73 -39.40 -42.73
N GLY A 259 9.20 -38.23 -43.03
CA GLY A 259 8.39 -37.33 -43.83
C GLY A 259 8.37 -35.82 -43.42
N ARG A 260 9.33 -35.06 -43.93
CA ARG A 260 9.14 -33.82 -44.70
C ARG A 260 8.30 -32.73 -44.06
N GLY A 261 8.76 -31.59 -43.60
CA GLY A 261 9.48 -30.62 -44.43
C GLY A 261 8.52 -29.59 -45.02
N ARG A 262 8.48 -28.38 -44.44
CA ARG A 262 8.24 -27.15 -45.23
C ARG A 262 8.76 -25.93 -44.49
N ARG A 263 9.72 -25.28 -45.13
CA ARG A 263 10.32 -24.00 -44.80
C ARG A 263 9.42 -22.81 -45.23
N PRO A 264 9.75 -21.59 -44.77
CA PRO A 264 8.93 -20.41 -44.83
C PRO A 264 9.13 -19.62 -46.11
N ARG A 265 8.18 -18.76 -46.44
CA ARG A 265 8.33 -17.71 -47.45
C ARG A 265 8.54 -16.37 -46.77
N GLN A 266 9.68 -15.80 -47.08
CA GLN A 266 9.98 -14.37 -47.06
C GLN A 266 9.13 -13.66 -48.12
N GLY A 267 8.65 -12.46 -47.79
CA GLY A 267 8.08 -11.53 -48.74
C GLY A 267 8.42 -10.12 -48.26
N GLN A 268 9.47 -9.59 -48.89
CA GLN A 268 9.78 -8.16 -49.00
C GLN A 268 8.63 -7.43 -49.68
N ASN A 269 8.39 -6.18 -49.25
CA ASN A 269 8.40 -5.01 -50.11
C ASN A 269 8.17 -3.74 -49.32
N ASP A 270 9.14 -2.85 -49.36
CA ASP A 270 9.09 -1.40 -49.33
C ASP A 270 8.52 -0.86 -50.68
N PRO A 271 8.48 0.45 -50.91
CA PRO A 271 8.01 1.63 -50.15
C PRO A 271 7.04 2.51 -50.97
N ALA A 272 6.36 3.43 -50.36
CA ALA A 272 6.08 4.76 -50.89
C ALA A 272 5.55 5.67 -49.76
#